data_24c0af08983c56232852d67a1c493e4f
#
_entry.id   24c0af08983c56232852d67a1c493e4f
#
_cell.length_a   1.000
_cell.length_b   1.000
_cell.length_c   1.000
_cell.angle_alpha   90.00
_cell.angle_beta   90.00
_cell.angle_gamma   90.00
#
_symmetry.space_group_name_H-M   'P 1'
#
loop_
_entity.id
_entity.type
_entity.pdbx_description
1 polymer ?
#
loop_
_entity_poly.entity_id
_entity_poly.type
_entity_poly.pdbx_seq_one_letter_code
_entity_poly.pdbx_strand_id
1 'polypeptide(L)'
;VCAVRVHDRKATQKSTIYVSELVPPHRMSVIENYTQGAEIEIKMLPHDDGGMLDLAAVASAEGSCAIYVEQPNALGLLDPGLCDLKSIVGENTALVVGVQPVSLGLVAPPGDYGADIVVGEGQPFGIGPTAGGPIYGLFACSQAYIRQMPGRIVGLSRDSDGERAFTLTLSTREQHIRRHRATSNICSNETLIALMGAMHMALLGPEGIEKLAQRNAGASAATKAAIMAIDGIEMVHPNGVHFNEFA
;
A
#
# COMPACT_ATOMS: atom_id res chain seq x y z
N VAL A 1 -4.31 -2.80 11.26
CA VAL A 1 -4.19 -2.28 12.63
C VAL A 1 -4.69 -0.83 12.72
N CYS A 2 -4.18 0.12 11.92
CA CYS A 2 -4.61 1.53 11.99
C CYS A 2 -6.11 1.70 11.73
N ALA A 3 -6.62 1.09 10.67
CA ALA A 3 -8.03 1.12 10.31
C ALA A 3 -8.90 0.55 11.44
N VAL A 4 -8.55 -0.63 11.95
CA VAL A 4 -9.25 -1.27 13.05
C VAL A 4 -9.30 -0.39 14.29
N ARG A 5 -8.18 0.20 14.70
CA ARG A 5 -8.16 1.09 15.89
C ARG A 5 -8.99 2.34 15.75
N VAL A 6 -9.23 2.84 14.53
CA VAL A 6 -10.16 3.96 14.31
C VAL A 6 -11.59 3.50 14.48
N HIS A 7 -11.92 2.32 13.96
CA HIS A 7 -13.26 1.74 14.09
C HIS A 7 -13.59 1.38 15.54
N ASP A 8 -12.70 0.75 16.28
CA ASP A 8 -12.89 0.41 17.69
C ASP A 8 -13.28 1.62 18.54
N ARG A 9 -12.69 2.78 18.27
CA ARG A 9 -12.98 4.02 18.98
C ARG A 9 -14.35 4.60 18.67
N LYS A 10 -14.91 4.29 17.51
CA LYS A 10 -16.24 4.77 17.08
C LYS A 10 -17.37 3.85 17.56
N ALA A 11 -17.06 2.90 18.44
CA ALA A 11 -18.04 1.98 19.09
C ALA A 11 -18.86 1.12 18.10
N THR A 12 -18.27 0.79 16.97
CA THR A 12 -18.89 -0.18 16.07
C THR A 12 -18.31 -1.55 16.36
N GLN A 13 -19.15 -2.52 16.65
CA GLN A 13 -18.82 -3.93 16.93
C GLN A 13 -18.31 -4.67 15.67
N LYS A 14 -17.59 -3.99 14.77
CA LYS A 14 -17.17 -4.57 13.50
C LYS A 14 -15.72 -4.93 13.58
N SER A 15 -15.48 -6.22 13.71
CA SER A 15 -14.17 -6.85 13.76
C SER A 15 -13.81 -7.59 12.47
N THR A 16 -14.40 -7.18 11.33
CA THR A 16 -14.13 -7.83 10.03
C THR A 16 -13.30 -6.94 9.14
N ILE A 17 -12.26 -7.50 8.53
CA ILE A 17 -11.54 -6.92 7.40
C ILE A 17 -11.70 -7.81 6.17
N TYR A 18 -11.80 -7.19 5.01
CA TYR A 18 -11.84 -7.89 3.74
C TYR A 18 -10.51 -7.74 3.03
N VAL A 19 -10.00 -8.82 2.47
CA VAL A 19 -8.70 -8.86 1.78
C VAL A 19 -8.89 -9.52 0.43
N SER A 20 -8.35 -8.92 -0.63
CA SER A 20 -8.37 -9.53 -1.96
C SER A 20 -7.62 -10.86 -1.96
N GLU A 21 -8.16 -11.88 -2.62
CA GLU A 21 -7.48 -13.15 -2.89
C GLU A 21 -6.19 -12.97 -3.70
N LEU A 22 -6.07 -11.86 -4.42
CA LEU A 22 -4.90 -11.51 -5.22
C LEU A 22 -3.84 -10.74 -4.42
N VAL A 23 -3.79 -10.93 -3.11
CA VAL A 23 -2.69 -10.51 -2.24
C VAL A 23 -1.67 -11.65 -2.12
N PRO A 24 -0.36 -11.39 -2.29
CA PRO A 24 0.65 -12.42 -2.20
C PRO A 24 0.63 -13.16 -0.85
N PRO A 25 0.84 -14.49 -0.81
CA PRO A 25 0.72 -15.29 0.41
C PRO A 25 1.59 -14.83 1.57
N HIS A 26 2.79 -14.32 1.29
CA HIS A 26 3.68 -13.80 2.34
C HIS A 26 3.14 -12.54 3.01
N ARG A 27 2.41 -11.68 2.29
CA ARG A 27 1.74 -10.51 2.87
C ARG A 27 0.49 -10.91 3.63
N MET A 28 -0.25 -11.89 3.10
CA MET A 28 -1.41 -12.46 3.78
C MET A 28 -1.02 -13.03 5.15
N SER A 29 0.05 -13.80 5.23
CA SER A 29 0.58 -14.34 6.48
C SER A 29 0.90 -13.24 7.51
N VAL A 30 1.42 -12.09 7.07
CA VAL A 30 1.65 -10.94 7.97
C VAL A 30 0.34 -10.33 8.45
N ILE A 31 -0.66 -10.19 7.58
CA ILE A 31 -1.99 -9.69 7.96
C ILE A 31 -2.61 -10.61 9.01
N GLU A 32 -2.60 -11.91 8.80
CA GLU A 32 -3.10 -12.93 9.71
C GLU A 32 -2.41 -12.84 11.08
N ASN A 33 -1.08 -12.76 11.08
CA ASN A 33 -0.31 -12.67 12.32
C ASN A 33 -0.65 -11.41 13.14
N TYR A 34 -0.84 -10.27 12.48
CA TYR A 34 -1.20 -9.01 13.16
C TYR A 34 -2.65 -8.93 13.61
N THR A 35 -3.53 -9.72 13.04
CA THR A 35 -4.97 -9.75 13.39
C THR A 35 -5.31 -10.82 14.41
N GLN A 36 -4.48 -11.87 14.54
CA GLN A 36 -4.73 -13.03 15.39
C GLN A 36 -5.04 -12.70 16.85
N GLY A 37 -4.37 -11.68 17.41
CA GLY A 37 -4.58 -11.26 18.81
C GLY A 37 -5.64 -10.17 19.01
N ALA A 38 -6.35 -9.77 17.96
CA ALA A 38 -7.25 -8.63 17.97
C ALA A 38 -8.72 -9.01 17.71
N GLU A 39 -9.05 -10.31 17.73
CA GLU A 39 -10.40 -10.83 17.44
C GLU A 39 -10.99 -10.31 16.12
N ILE A 40 -10.13 -10.15 15.11
CA ILE A 40 -10.51 -9.66 13.79
C ILE A 40 -10.72 -10.85 12.86
N GLU A 41 -11.90 -10.92 12.28
CA GLU A 41 -12.23 -11.86 11.21
C GLU A 41 -11.66 -11.35 9.88
N ILE A 42 -10.96 -12.22 9.15
CA ILE A 42 -10.53 -11.94 7.78
C ILE A 42 -11.47 -12.65 6.82
N LYS A 43 -12.02 -11.90 5.86
CA LYS A 43 -12.82 -12.43 4.75
C LYS A 43 -12.13 -12.14 3.44
N MET A 44 -12.10 -13.15 2.58
CA MET A 44 -11.49 -13.01 1.25
C MET A 44 -12.49 -12.40 0.27
N LEU A 45 -12.00 -11.51 -0.58
CA LEU A 45 -12.72 -10.98 -1.72
C LEU A 45 -12.27 -11.73 -2.97
N PRO A 46 -13.19 -12.38 -3.68
CA PRO A 46 -12.88 -13.13 -4.88
C PRO A 46 -12.49 -12.22 -6.04
N HIS A 47 -11.92 -12.81 -7.06
CA HIS A 47 -11.64 -12.20 -8.35
C HIS A 47 -12.39 -12.92 -9.45
N ASP A 48 -12.57 -12.25 -10.58
CA ASP A 48 -13.15 -12.82 -11.78
C ASP A 48 -12.13 -13.64 -12.59
N ASP A 49 -12.59 -14.28 -13.67
CA ASP A 49 -11.74 -15.06 -14.58
C ASP A 49 -10.68 -14.22 -15.29
N GLY A 50 -10.84 -12.88 -15.30
CA GLY A 50 -9.87 -11.94 -15.84
C GLY A 50 -8.77 -11.54 -14.84
N GLY A 51 -8.86 -12.00 -13.60
CA GLY A 51 -7.94 -11.65 -12.53
C GLY A 51 -8.20 -10.24 -11.97
N MET A 52 -9.41 -9.71 -12.14
CA MET A 52 -9.86 -8.44 -11.56
C MET A 52 -10.72 -8.70 -10.33
N LEU A 53 -10.73 -7.77 -9.39
CA LEU A 53 -11.54 -7.89 -8.18
C LEU A 53 -13.04 -7.96 -8.54
N ASP A 54 -13.76 -8.92 -7.95
CA ASP A 54 -15.21 -9.00 -8.11
C ASP A 54 -15.90 -7.85 -7.34
N LEU A 55 -16.26 -6.79 -8.06
CA LEU A 55 -16.90 -5.61 -7.49
C LEU A 55 -18.29 -5.91 -6.88
N ALA A 56 -18.98 -6.96 -7.36
CA ALA A 56 -20.26 -7.37 -6.76
C ALA A 56 -20.05 -7.95 -5.36
N ALA A 57 -18.98 -8.71 -5.17
CA ALA A 57 -18.61 -9.24 -3.85
C ALA A 57 -18.15 -8.12 -2.89
N VAL A 58 -17.54 -7.06 -3.41
CA VAL A 58 -17.08 -5.90 -2.62
C VAL A 58 -18.22 -5.22 -1.85
N ALA A 59 -19.43 -5.20 -2.39
CA ALA A 59 -20.59 -4.61 -1.71
C ALA A 59 -20.85 -5.27 -0.34
N SER A 60 -20.47 -6.52 -0.15
CA SER A 60 -20.60 -7.22 1.14
C SER A 60 -19.66 -6.66 2.22
N ALA A 61 -18.65 -5.89 1.83
CA ALA A 61 -17.70 -5.29 2.75
C ALA A 61 -18.16 -3.92 3.30
N GLU A 62 -19.29 -3.40 2.83
CA GLU A 62 -19.84 -2.14 3.36
C GLU A 62 -19.98 -2.20 4.88
N GLY A 63 -19.47 -1.16 5.52
CA GLY A 63 -19.51 -1.04 6.96
C GLY A 63 -18.59 -1.98 7.73
N SER A 64 -17.70 -2.74 7.10
CA SER A 64 -16.57 -3.44 7.74
C SER A 64 -15.52 -2.48 8.27
N CYS A 65 -14.51 -2.97 9.00
CA CYS A 65 -13.38 -2.14 9.45
C CYS A 65 -12.56 -1.62 8.28
N ALA A 66 -12.24 -2.49 7.35
CA ALA A 66 -11.41 -2.15 6.20
C ALA A 66 -11.54 -3.14 5.05
N ILE A 67 -11.19 -2.65 3.88
CA ILE A 67 -10.84 -3.44 2.69
C ILE A 67 -9.35 -3.27 2.41
N TYR A 68 -8.65 -4.35 2.04
CA TYR A 68 -7.27 -4.32 1.57
C TYR A 68 -7.16 -4.93 0.17
N VAL A 69 -6.61 -4.14 -0.73
CA VAL A 69 -6.34 -4.51 -2.13
C VAL A 69 -4.93 -4.08 -2.53
N GLU A 70 -4.41 -4.61 -3.64
CA GLU A 70 -3.11 -4.22 -4.18
C GLU A 70 -3.17 -3.78 -5.64
N GLN A 71 -2.32 -2.80 -5.98
CA GLN A 71 -2.17 -2.26 -7.34
C GLN A 71 -0.68 -2.08 -7.69
N PRO A 72 -0.11 -2.86 -8.61
CA PRO A 72 -0.69 -4.07 -9.26
C PRO A 72 -1.01 -5.17 -8.24
N ASN A 73 -1.89 -6.09 -8.61
CA ASN A 73 -2.19 -7.27 -7.79
C ASN A 73 -1.10 -8.35 -7.89
N ALA A 74 -1.26 -9.48 -7.19
CA ALA A 74 -0.29 -10.58 -7.16
C ALA A 74 0.01 -11.21 -8.53
N LEU A 75 -0.82 -10.99 -9.53
CA LEU A 75 -0.63 -11.46 -10.91
C LEU A 75 0.02 -10.39 -11.80
N GLY A 76 0.42 -9.27 -11.23
CA GLY A 76 1.00 -8.13 -11.93
C GLY A 76 -0.02 -7.27 -12.69
N LEU A 77 -1.32 -7.55 -12.52
CA LEU A 77 -2.39 -6.88 -13.23
C LEU A 77 -2.74 -5.52 -12.62
N LEU A 78 -3.01 -4.56 -13.48
CA LEU A 78 -3.59 -3.26 -13.13
C LEU A 78 -5.12 -3.38 -13.21
N ASP A 79 -5.79 -3.20 -12.08
CA ASP A 79 -7.24 -3.31 -11.97
C ASP A 79 -7.89 -1.90 -11.95
N PRO A 80 -8.58 -1.49 -13.02
CA PRO A 80 -9.25 -0.19 -13.06
C PRO A 80 -10.45 -0.11 -12.13
N GLY A 81 -11.06 -1.24 -11.75
CA GLY A 81 -12.21 -1.30 -10.84
C GLY A 81 -11.88 -0.83 -9.44
N LEU A 82 -10.61 -0.77 -9.06
CA LEU A 82 -10.21 -0.24 -7.74
C LEU A 82 -10.61 1.23 -7.55
N CYS A 83 -10.77 1.99 -8.62
CA CYS A 83 -11.21 3.38 -8.57
C CYS A 83 -12.65 3.54 -8.03
N ASP A 84 -13.46 2.51 -8.11
CA ASP A 84 -14.87 2.55 -7.67
C ASP A 84 -15.06 2.04 -6.24
N LEU A 85 -14.05 1.44 -5.62
CA LEU A 85 -14.17 0.76 -4.33
C LEU A 85 -14.73 1.66 -3.23
N LYS A 86 -14.22 2.89 -3.12
CA LYS A 86 -14.66 3.80 -2.05
C LYS A 86 -16.15 4.15 -2.19
N SER A 87 -16.64 4.30 -3.41
CA SER A 87 -18.05 4.56 -3.68
C SER A 87 -18.94 3.36 -3.33
N ILE A 88 -18.44 2.14 -3.49
CA ILE A 88 -19.17 0.90 -3.19
C ILE A 88 -19.24 0.67 -1.68
N VAL A 89 -18.12 0.80 -0.95
CA VAL A 89 -18.06 0.46 0.48
C VAL A 89 -18.41 1.62 1.41
N GLY A 90 -18.51 2.83 0.88
CA GLY A 90 -18.89 4.03 1.63
C GLY A 90 -17.81 4.53 2.60
N GLU A 91 -18.12 5.64 3.28
CA GLU A 91 -17.18 6.36 4.15
C GLU A 91 -16.85 5.61 5.45
N ASN A 92 -17.69 4.66 5.85
CA ASN A 92 -17.52 3.92 7.12
C ASN A 92 -16.60 2.71 7.01
N THR A 93 -16.12 2.38 5.82
CA THR A 93 -15.14 1.30 5.58
C THR A 93 -13.83 1.92 5.13
N ALA A 94 -12.74 1.61 5.80
CA ALA A 94 -11.43 2.10 5.41
C ALA A 94 -10.94 1.38 4.13
N LEU A 95 -10.61 2.14 3.10
CA LEU A 95 -9.95 1.62 1.91
C LEU A 95 -8.44 1.69 2.10
N VAL A 96 -7.80 0.53 2.12
CA VAL A 96 -6.34 0.37 2.24
C VAL A 96 -5.80 -0.23 0.96
N VAL A 97 -4.87 0.48 0.32
CA VAL A 97 -4.29 0.06 -0.96
C VAL A 97 -2.79 -0.18 -0.81
N GLY A 98 -2.36 -1.39 -1.14
CA GLY A 98 -0.95 -1.72 -1.34
C GLY A 98 -0.51 -1.30 -2.74
N VAL A 99 0.64 -0.64 -2.87
CA VAL A 99 1.12 -0.17 -4.17
C VAL A 99 2.54 -0.63 -4.46
N GLN A 100 2.81 -0.93 -5.71
CA GLN A 100 4.16 -0.91 -6.24
C GLN A 100 4.49 0.55 -6.62
N PRO A 101 5.36 1.25 -5.88
CA PRO A 101 5.38 2.71 -5.91
C PRO A 101 5.82 3.31 -7.26
N VAL A 102 6.61 2.58 -8.06
CA VAL A 102 7.00 3.05 -9.40
C VAL A 102 5.81 3.07 -10.34
N SER A 103 4.81 2.19 -10.16
CA SER A 103 3.60 2.17 -11.00
C SER A 103 2.81 3.48 -10.92
N LEU A 104 2.93 4.22 -9.81
CA LEU A 104 2.27 5.52 -9.62
C LEU A 104 2.76 6.60 -10.60
N GLY A 105 3.84 6.35 -11.35
CA GLY A 105 4.22 7.18 -12.49
C GLY A 105 3.33 7.00 -13.72
N LEU A 106 2.44 5.99 -13.75
CA LEU A 106 1.53 5.68 -14.87
C LEU A 106 0.06 5.55 -14.48
N VAL A 107 -0.22 5.17 -13.22
CA VAL A 107 -1.60 4.97 -12.75
C VAL A 107 -1.98 6.05 -11.74
N ALA A 108 -3.28 6.29 -11.62
CA ALA A 108 -3.81 7.25 -10.66
C ALA A 108 -3.37 6.88 -9.22
N PRO A 109 -2.90 7.84 -8.44
CA PRO A 109 -2.56 7.58 -7.04
C PRO A 109 -3.82 7.22 -6.24
N PRO A 110 -3.74 6.25 -5.31
CA PRO A 110 -4.91 5.78 -4.58
C PRO A 110 -5.66 6.85 -3.79
N GLY A 111 -4.99 7.91 -3.39
CA GLY A 111 -5.63 9.05 -2.74
C GLY A 111 -6.67 9.75 -3.60
N ASP A 112 -6.51 9.74 -4.94
CA ASP A 112 -7.41 10.42 -5.88
C ASP A 112 -8.75 9.67 -6.03
N TYR A 113 -8.77 8.37 -5.72
CA TYR A 113 -10.01 7.57 -5.72
C TYR A 113 -10.45 7.16 -4.30
N GLY A 114 -10.00 7.91 -3.28
CA GLY A 114 -10.53 7.83 -1.93
C GLY A 114 -9.89 6.80 -1.02
N ALA A 115 -8.68 6.30 -1.32
CA ALA A 115 -7.96 5.46 -0.39
C ALA A 115 -7.67 6.22 0.91
N ASP A 116 -7.99 5.59 2.04
CA ASP A 116 -7.74 6.13 3.37
C ASP A 116 -6.30 5.91 3.83
N ILE A 117 -5.73 4.78 3.43
CA ILE A 117 -4.36 4.38 3.76
C ILE A 117 -3.72 3.76 2.51
N VAL A 118 -2.50 4.18 2.21
CA VAL A 118 -1.69 3.61 1.14
C VAL A 118 -0.38 3.11 1.73
N VAL A 119 -0.02 1.89 1.37
CA VAL A 119 1.23 1.26 1.82
C VAL A 119 2.02 0.73 0.63
N GLY A 120 3.33 0.68 0.75
CA GLY A 120 4.19 0.17 -0.30
C GLY A 120 5.58 -0.15 0.20
N GLU A 121 6.36 -0.79 -0.65
CA GLU A 121 7.77 -1.06 -0.43
C GLU A 121 8.62 0.00 -1.15
N GLY A 122 9.51 0.67 -0.41
CA GLY A 122 10.31 1.76 -0.95
C GLY A 122 11.58 1.31 -1.68
N GLN A 123 11.92 0.03 -1.62
CA GLN A 123 13.15 -0.52 -2.25
C GLN A 123 13.33 -0.12 -3.72
N PRO A 124 12.29 -0.05 -4.58
CA PRO A 124 12.45 0.36 -5.98
C PRO A 124 12.96 1.79 -6.18
N PHE A 125 12.91 2.62 -5.14
CA PHE A 125 13.44 3.97 -5.18
C PHE A 125 14.88 4.04 -4.68
N GLY A 126 15.81 3.55 -5.51
CA GLY A 126 17.23 3.73 -5.33
C GLY A 126 17.96 2.71 -4.47
N ILE A 127 17.27 1.66 -4.00
CA ILE A 127 17.90 0.55 -3.29
C ILE A 127 18.10 -0.62 -4.24
N GLY A 128 19.34 -1.04 -4.43
CA GLY A 128 19.65 -2.20 -5.26
C GLY A 128 19.13 -3.51 -4.64
N PRO A 129 19.03 -4.60 -5.43
CA PRO A 129 18.71 -5.91 -4.92
C PRO A 129 19.84 -6.39 -3.99
N THR A 130 19.55 -6.45 -2.70
CA THR A 130 20.54 -6.73 -1.63
C THR A 130 20.28 -8.06 -0.92
N ALA A 131 19.51 -8.95 -1.56
CA ALA A 131 19.21 -10.31 -1.05
C ALA A 131 18.67 -10.33 0.38
N GLY A 132 17.76 -9.43 0.69
CA GLY A 132 17.06 -9.39 1.98
C GLY A 132 17.19 -8.09 2.77
N GLY A 133 17.60 -7.04 2.13
CA GLY A 133 17.64 -5.72 2.76
C GLY A 133 19.03 -5.08 2.79
N PRO A 134 19.16 -3.85 3.32
CA PRO A 134 18.09 -3.10 4.00
C PRO A 134 17.01 -2.58 3.05
N ILE A 135 15.78 -2.48 3.56
CA ILE A 135 14.60 -1.97 2.85
C ILE A 135 13.86 -0.97 3.73
N TYR A 136 12.89 -0.26 3.18
CA TYR A 136 12.03 0.66 3.95
C TYR A 136 10.60 0.66 3.40
N GLY A 137 9.62 0.87 4.28
CA GLY A 137 8.22 0.96 3.92
C GLY A 137 7.79 2.38 3.54
N LEU A 138 6.88 2.48 2.61
CA LEU A 138 6.14 3.70 2.30
C LEU A 138 4.77 3.63 2.97
N PHE A 139 4.36 4.74 3.60
CA PHE A 139 3.08 4.85 4.26
C PHE A 139 2.50 6.24 4.07
N ALA A 140 1.28 6.30 3.54
CA ALA A 140 0.49 7.53 3.46
C ALA A 140 -0.90 7.27 4.03
N CYS A 141 -1.54 8.28 4.59
CA CYS A 141 -2.91 8.17 5.06
C CYS A 141 -3.66 9.50 4.98
N SER A 142 -4.98 9.40 4.95
CA SER A 142 -5.85 10.56 5.09
C SER A 142 -5.74 11.19 6.49
N GLN A 143 -6.19 12.44 6.62
CA GLN A 143 -6.16 13.18 7.88
C GLN A 143 -6.86 12.44 9.04
N ALA A 144 -7.87 11.64 8.74
CA ALA A 144 -8.60 10.86 9.74
C ALA A 144 -7.72 9.82 10.46
N TYR A 145 -6.68 9.32 9.80
CA TYR A 145 -5.82 8.25 10.30
C TYR A 145 -4.45 8.73 10.81
N ILE A 146 -4.13 10.01 10.70
CA ILE A 146 -2.79 10.53 11.05
C ILE A 146 -2.37 10.22 12.50
N ARG A 147 -3.34 10.18 13.44
CA ARG A 147 -3.06 9.87 14.85
C ARG A 147 -2.81 8.38 15.12
N GLN A 148 -3.15 7.49 14.18
CA GLN A 148 -2.94 6.06 14.22
C GLN A 148 -1.80 5.59 13.31
N MET A 149 -1.27 6.50 12.50
CA MET A 149 -0.15 6.23 11.62
C MET A 149 1.06 5.75 12.43
N PRO A 150 1.70 4.63 12.06
CA PRO A 150 2.97 4.20 12.69
C PRO A 150 4.12 5.12 12.30
N GLY A 151 5.20 5.05 13.09
CA GLY A 151 6.43 5.79 12.80
C GLY A 151 6.39 7.26 13.23
N ARG A 152 7.45 7.96 12.90
CA ARG A 152 7.68 9.34 13.26
C ARG A 152 7.18 10.28 12.16
N ILE A 153 6.61 11.39 12.55
CA ILE A 153 6.19 12.46 11.63
C ILE A 153 6.97 13.71 11.98
N VAL A 154 7.59 14.31 10.97
CA VAL A 154 8.28 15.58 11.09
C VAL A 154 7.36 16.69 10.61
N GLY A 155 7.10 17.66 11.48
CA GLY A 155 6.30 18.84 11.17
C GLY A 155 7.17 20.05 10.85
N LEU A 156 6.70 20.89 9.93
CA LEU A 156 7.28 22.18 9.68
C LEU A 156 6.90 23.13 10.82
N SER A 157 7.88 23.84 11.37
CA SER A 157 7.73 24.81 12.46
C SER A 157 8.59 26.03 12.20
N ARG A 158 8.64 26.93 13.19
CA ARG A 158 9.60 28.02 13.28
C ARG A 158 10.35 27.94 14.60
N ASP A 159 11.62 28.34 14.60
CA ASP A 159 12.43 28.44 15.80
C ASP A 159 12.15 29.75 16.59
N SER A 160 12.94 30.02 17.63
CA SER A 160 12.82 31.22 18.46
C SER A 160 13.09 32.52 17.67
N ASP A 161 13.86 32.44 16.61
CA ASP A 161 14.24 33.57 15.76
C ASP A 161 13.29 33.76 14.56
N GLY A 162 12.26 32.92 14.48
CA GLY A 162 11.25 32.92 13.42
C GLY A 162 11.67 32.23 12.13
N GLU A 163 12.84 31.61 12.09
CA GLU A 163 13.35 30.88 10.93
C GLU A 163 12.68 29.50 10.77
N ARG A 164 12.74 28.97 9.56
CA ARG A 164 12.15 27.68 9.25
C ARG A 164 12.86 26.55 10.02
N ALA A 165 12.11 25.83 10.81
CA ALA A 165 12.59 24.70 11.60
C ALA A 165 11.73 23.45 11.41
N PHE A 166 12.26 22.30 11.81
CA PHE A 166 11.55 21.04 11.77
C PHE A 166 11.53 20.41 13.17
N THR A 167 10.40 19.80 13.51
CA THR A 167 10.23 19.16 14.81
C THR A 167 9.51 17.83 14.68
N LEU A 168 9.83 16.89 15.57
CA LEU A 168 9.09 15.64 15.68
C LEU A 168 7.70 15.93 16.25
N THR A 169 6.68 15.47 15.55
CA THR A 169 5.28 15.63 15.95
C THR A 169 4.66 14.28 16.29
N LEU A 170 3.60 14.32 17.12
CA LEU A 170 2.82 13.12 17.49
C LEU A 170 3.66 11.98 18.10
N SER A 171 4.83 12.28 18.66
CA SER A 171 5.77 11.30 19.23
C SER A 171 5.18 10.50 20.40
N THR A 172 4.10 10.99 21.04
CA THR A 172 3.40 10.26 22.11
C THR A 172 2.77 8.94 21.69
N ARG A 173 2.75 8.60 20.39
CA ARG A 173 2.28 7.30 19.86
C ARG A 173 3.34 6.22 19.96
N GLU A 174 4.60 6.58 20.12
CA GLU A 174 5.76 5.71 20.02
C GLU A 174 5.95 4.82 21.25
N GLN A 175 6.58 3.65 21.05
CA GLN A 175 6.78 2.64 22.08
C GLN A 175 7.63 3.14 23.27
N HIS A 176 8.65 3.96 23.03
CA HIS A 176 9.49 4.53 24.07
C HIS A 176 8.75 5.47 25.03
N ILE A 177 7.59 6.01 24.61
CA ILE A 177 6.71 6.85 25.44
C ILE A 177 5.52 6.05 25.97
N ARG A 178 4.76 5.40 25.07
CA ARG A 178 3.49 4.73 25.38
C ARG A 178 3.66 3.27 25.81
N ARG A 179 4.82 2.67 25.60
CA ARG A 179 5.11 1.27 25.92
C ARG A 179 4.06 0.33 25.30
N HIS A 180 3.38 -0.50 26.09
CA HIS A 180 2.34 -1.42 25.62
C HIS A 180 1.12 -0.74 25.00
N ARG A 181 0.95 0.57 25.22
CA ARG A 181 -0.15 1.38 24.62
C ARG A 181 0.25 2.06 23.31
N ALA A 182 1.45 1.83 22.80
CA ALA A 182 1.88 2.38 21.53
C ALA A 182 0.96 1.93 20.38
N THR A 183 0.87 2.73 19.34
CA THR A 183 0.06 2.40 18.15
C THR A 183 0.60 1.19 17.43
N SER A 184 1.92 1.08 17.33
CA SER A 184 2.60 -0.08 16.78
C SER A 184 3.97 -0.27 17.44
N ASN A 185 4.54 -1.47 17.29
CA ASN A 185 5.89 -1.80 17.74
C ASN A 185 6.86 -1.91 16.55
N ILE A 186 6.58 -1.19 15.47
CA ILE A 186 7.43 -1.15 14.28
C ILE A 186 8.74 -0.44 14.61
N CYS A 187 9.85 -1.01 14.13
CA CYS A 187 11.14 -0.31 14.06
C CYS A 187 11.02 0.84 13.05
N SER A 188 11.53 2.02 13.40
CA SER A 188 11.55 3.20 12.53
C SER A 188 12.97 3.71 12.28
N ASN A 189 13.96 2.80 12.35
CA ASN A 189 15.37 3.14 12.24
C ASN A 189 15.92 3.04 10.80
N GLU A 190 15.07 2.86 9.81
CA GLU A 190 15.42 2.84 8.38
C GLU A 190 15.69 4.24 7.81
N THR A 191 15.98 5.22 8.67
CA THR A 191 16.13 6.64 8.28
C THR A 191 17.18 6.84 7.18
N LEU A 192 18.32 6.14 7.26
CA LEU A 192 19.35 6.26 6.23
C LEU A 192 18.85 5.75 4.87
N ILE A 193 18.15 4.63 4.86
CA ILE A 193 17.62 4.03 3.64
C ILE A 193 16.47 4.87 3.07
N ALA A 194 15.61 5.39 3.94
CA ALA A 194 14.56 6.33 3.55
C ALA A 194 15.14 7.62 2.96
N LEU A 195 16.28 8.12 3.49
CA LEU A 195 17.00 9.25 2.92
C LEU A 195 17.53 8.94 1.52
N MET A 196 18.10 7.75 1.30
CA MET A 196 18.53 7.31 -0.04
C MET A 196 17.36 7.35 -1.02
N GLY A 197 16.21 6.83 -0.65
CA GLY A 197 14.99 6.89 -1.46
C GLY A 197 14.53 8.32 -1.74
N ALA A 198 14.54 9.18 -0.74
CA ALA A 198 14.20 10.60 -0.90
C ALA A 198 15.15 11.32 -1.87
N MET A 199 16.46 11.07 -1.77
CA MET A 199 17.45 11.62 -2.69
C MET A 199 17.24 11.10 -4.11
N HIS A 200 16.97 9.79 -4.27
CA HIS A 200 16.68 9.19 -5.57
C HIS A 200 15.46 9.83 -6.24
N MET A 201 14.36 9.96 -5.49
CA MET A 201 13.14 10.61 -5.99
C MET A 201 13.38 12.09 -6.33
N ALA A 202 14.15 12.82 -5.52
CA ALA A 202 14.50 14.22 -5.78
C ALA A 202 15.34 14.39 -7.04
N LEU A 203 16.27 13.47 -7.30
CA LEU A 203 17.10 13.48 -8.52
C LEU A 203 16.30 13.14 -9.77
N LEU A 204 15.38 12.19 -9.69
CA LEU A 204 14.51 11.83 -10.81
C LEU A 204 13.51 12.94 -11.14
N GLY A 205 12.93 13.54 -10.11
CA GLY A 205 11.77 14.42 -10.25
C GLY A 205 10.55 13.70 -10.84
N PRO A 206 9.43 14.41 -11.04
CA PRO A 206 8.20 13.81 -11.55
C PRO A 206 8.37 13.16 -12.92
N GLU A 207 9.04 13.85 -13.86
CA GLU A 207 9.29 13.32 -15.20
C GLU A 207 10.21 12.07 -15.19
N GLY A 208 11.19 12.03 -14.29
CA GLY A 208 12.07 10.87 -14.16
C GLY A 208 11.35 9.65 -13.60
N ILE A 209 10.44 9.84 -12.65
CA ILE A 209 9.61 8.76 -12.10
C ILE A 209 8.65 8.21 -13.17
N GLU A 210 8.01 9.09 -13.96
CA GLU A 210 7.16 8.69 -15.07
C GLU A 210 7.97 7.87 -16.11
N LYS A 211 9.15 8.36 -16.53
CA LYS A 211 10.02 7.64 -17.46
C LYS A 211 10.49 6.30 -16.90
N LEU A 212 10.75 6.22 -15.59
CA LEU A 212 11.11 4.97 -14.92
C LEU A 212 9.95 3.98 -15.00
N ALA A 213 8.72 4.42 -14.72
CA ALA A 213 7.52 3.60 -14.82
C ALA A 213 7.27 3.11 -16.25
N GLN A 214 7.40 3.99 -17.25
CA GLN A 214 7.29 3.64 -18.67
C GLN A 214 8.32 2.58 -19.08
N ARG A 215 9.58 2.71 -18.63
CA ARG A 215 10.61 1.71 -18.90
C ARG A 215 10.32 0.36 -18.26
N ASN A 216 9.83 0.34 -17.03
CA ASN A 216 9.43 -0.90 -16.36
C ASN A 216 8.32 -1.60 -17.13
N ALA A 217 7.24 -0.90 -17.44
CA ALA A 217 6.12 -1.46 -18.20
C ALA A 217 6.55 -1.94 -19.60
N GLY A 218 7.37 -1.13 -20.29
CA GLY A 218 7.90 -1.49 -21.62
C GLY A 218 8.81 -2.71 -21.59
N ALA A 219 9.70 -2.83 -20.61
CA ALA A 219 10.57 -3.99 -20.44
C ALA A 219 9.75 -5.25 -20.12
N SER A 220 8.77 -5.15 -19.26
CA SER A 220 7.84 -6.25 -18.94
C SER A 220 7.08 -6.70 -20.19
N ALA A 221 6.50 -5.76 -20.95
CA ALA A 221 5.77 -6.07 -22.18
C ALA A 221 6.67 -6.75 -23.24
N ALA A 222 7.90 -6.28 -23.42
CA ALA A 222 8.85 -6.90 -24.35
C ALA A 222 9.25 -8.31 -23.90
N THR A 223 9.49 -8.51 -22.59
CA THR A 223 9.82 -9.82 -22.03
C THR A 223 8.64 -10.79 -22.18
N LYS A 224 7.41 -10.33 -21.87
CA LYS A 224 6.19 -11.10 -22.08
C LYS A 224 6.05 -11.54 -23.52
N ALA A 225 6.20 -10.65 -24.49
CA ALA A 225 6.13 -10.97 -25.90
C ALA A 225 7.17 -12.02 -26.33
N ALA A 226 8.39 -11.91 -25.83
CA ALA A 226 9.46 -12.88 -26.13
C ALA A 226 9.17 -14.28 -25.53
N ILE A 227 8.65 -14.33 -24.32
CA ILE A 227 8.29 -15.61 -23.66
C ILE A 227 7.09 -16.26 -24.36
N MET A 228 6.09 -15.47 -24.74
CA MET A 228 4.91 -15.97 -25.45
C MET A 228 5.20 -16.48 -26.87
N ALA A 229 6.37 -16.17 -27.44
CA ALA A 229 6.82 -16.74 -28.70
C ALA A 229 7.40 -18.16 -28.54
N ILE A 230 7.51 -18.69 -27.34
CA ILE A 230 8.00 -20.04 -27.04
C ILE A 230 6.82 -21.01 -27.05
N ASP A 231 6.91 -22.06 -27.84
CA ASP A 231 5.87 -23.09 -27.92
C ASP A 231 5.60 -23.75 -26.55
N GLY A 232 4.32 -23.88 -26.22
CA GLY A 232 3.87 -24.51 -24.98
C GLY A 232 3.82 -23.59 -23.76
N ILE A 233 4.05 -22.29 -23.93
CA ILE A 233 3.86 -21.30 -22.87
C ILE A 233 2.56 -20.53 -23.13
N GLU A 234 1.74 -20.38 -22.10
CA GLU A 234 0.48 -19.64 -22.13
C GLU A 234 0.43 -18.63 -20.98
N MET A 235 -0.19 -17.49 -21.23
CA MET A 235 -0.47 -16.50 -20.18
C MET A 235 -1.71 -16.88 -19.40
N VAL A 236 -1.66 -16.73 -18.10
CA VAL A 236 -2.83 -16.94 -17.22
C VAL A 236 -3.93 -15.93 -17.55
N HIS A 237 -3.55 -14.65 -17.75
CA HIS A 237 -4.50 -13.58 -18.11
C HIS A 237 -4.00 -12.82 -19.35
N PRO A 238 -4.21 -13.35 -20.57
CA PRO A 238 -3.62 -12.79 -21.79
C PRO A 238 -4.13 -11.39 -22.13
N ASN A 239 -5.36 -11.06 -21.76
CA ASN A 239 -6.01 -9.77 -22.03
C ASN A 239 -5.78 -8.73 -20.91
N GLY A 240 -5.12 -9.11 -19.82
CA GLY A 240 -4.86 -8.21 -18.70
C GLY A 240 -3.77 -7.18 -18.99
N VAL A 241 -3.93 -5.99 -18.43
CA VAL A 241 -2.90 -4.94 -18.45
C VAL A 241 -1.94 -5.19 -17.30
N HIS A 242 -0.69 -5.51 -17.60
CA HIS A 242 0.36 -5.80 -16.62
C HIS A 242 1.28 -4.59 -16.47
N PHE A 243 1.83 -4.41 -15.29
CA PHE A 243 2.84 -3.37 -15.05
C PHE A 243 4.25 -3.91 -15.27
N ASN A 244 4.86 -4.53 -14.27
CA ASN A 244 6.24 -5.03 -14.32
C ASN A 244 6.37 -6.52 -13.96
N GLU A 245 5.27 -7.17 -13.69
CA GLU A 245 5.15 -8.60 -13.42
C GLU A 245 3.99 -9.18 -14.23
N PHE A 246 4.04 -10.48 -14.52
CA PHE A 246 2.97 -11.20 -15.20
C PHE A 246 3.05 -12.69 -14.87
N ALA A 247 1.94 -13.43 -14.99
CA ALA A 247 1.82 -14.86 -14.74
C ALA A 247 1.34 -15.62 -16.01
#